data_e0a94667d40c36e5b7658879440d3773
#
_entry.id   e0a94667d40c36e5b7658879440d3773
#
_cell.length_a   1.000
_cell.length_b   1.000
_cell.length_c   1.000
_cell.angle_alpha   90.00
_cell.angle_beta   90.00
_cell.angle_gamma   90.00
#
_symmetry.space_group_name_H-M   'P 1'
#
loop_
_entity.id
_entity.type
_entity.pdbx_description
1 polymer ?
#
loop_
_entity_poly.entity_id
_entity_poly.type
_entity_poly.pdbx_seq_one_letter_code
_entity_poly.pdbx_strand_id
1 'polypeptide(L)'
;MSTAVITFVYNESVNLPIWIRHYGKEFGERHLYVVDRGSDDGSTNNLGDVNVVKVPRRDFDEYQKTDFMSNFHRSLLNFYDTVIITDCDELLVPEPSKFSGLHDYIEKSDFDYANCLGINVLHLITEEMPIDLTKPIMSQRKYGMFNSPCCKHLISRVPVTWLPGFHSSNRPPKFDRDLFMFHTKTMDYATSMHRQRVNIDTVWSAESLEKRLGGHHRFDFPLFVHQCFLVPIDLINRKMVSDFDFDEQMTMLKEQTQEGGGNYSIPMNLSKMVRIPERFRNSF
;
A
#
# COMPACT_ATOMS: atom_id res chain seq x y z
N MET A 1 -11.79 13.46 15.03
CA MET A 1 -12.60 12.64 14.08
C MET A 1 -12.31 11.17 14.31
N SER A 2 -13.34 10.31 14.24
CA SER A 2 -13.17 8.85 14.38
C SER A 2 -12.71 8.26 13.05
N THR A 3 -11.67 7.42 13.08
CA THR A 3 -11.09 6.81 11.88
C THR A 3 -10.98 5.30 12.03
N ALA A 4 -11.47 4.55 11.04
CA ALA A 4 -11.21 3.11 10.92
C ALA A 4 -10.16 2.85 9.85
N VAL A 5 -9.35 1.80 10.05
CA VAL A 5 -8.38 1.34 9.05
C VAL A 5 -8.61 -0.13 8.74
N ILE A 6 -8.69 -0.48 7.46
CA ILE A 6 -9.01 -1.83 7.00
C ILE A 6 -7.87 -2.38 6.16
N THR A 7 -7.53 -3.65 6.35
CA THR A 7 -6.64 -4.40 5.46
C THR A 7 -7.20 -5.78 5.15
N PHE A 8 -6.77 -6.38 4.03
CA PHE A 8 -7.12 -7.74 3.62
C PHE A 8 -5.86 -8.59 3.59
N VAL A 9 -5.84 -9.70 4.33
CA VAL A 9 -4.61 -10.48 4.53
C VAL A 9 -4.77 -11.97 4.23
N TYR A 10 -3.65 -12.59 3.87
CA TYR A 10 -3.43 -14.01 3.86
C TYR A 10 -1.95 -14.30 4.11
N ASN A 11 -1.62 -14.94 5.25
CA ASN A 11 -0.25 -15.31 5.64
C ASN A 11 0.72 -14.12 5.60
N GLU A 12 0.49 -13.11 6.45
CA GLU A 12 1.23 -11.84 6.51
C GLU A 12 2.03 -11.68 7.81
N SER A 13 2.87 -12.65 8.11
CA SER A 13 3.63 -12.69 9.38
C SER A 13 4.61 -11.55 9.58
N VAL A 14 5.02 -10.84 8.52
CA VAL A 14 5.95 -9.70 8.58
C VAL A 14 5.24 -8.36 8.47
N ASN A 15 4.44 -8.15 7.41
CA ASN A 15 3.84 -6.84 7.16
C ASN A 15 2.70 -6.52 8.12
N LEU A 16 1.89 -7.50 8.52
CA LEU A 16 0.75 -7.26 9.41
C LEU A 16 1.15 -6.68 10.79
N PRO A 17 2.17 -7.16 11.49
CA PRO A 17 2.65 -6.53 12.72
C PRO A 17 3.14 -5.09 12.52
N ILE A 18 3.76 -4.78 11.37
CA ILE A 18 4.20 -3.42 11.02
C ILE A 18 2.99 -2.52 10.81
N TRP A 19 2.00 -2.99 10.05
CA TRP A 19 0.75 -2.31 9.77
C TRP A 19 -0.03 -2.00 11.05
N ILE A 20 -0.18 -2.98 11.94
CA ILE A 20 -0.87 -2.81 13.24
C ILE A 20 -0.15 -1.77 14.09
N ARG A 21 1.18 -1.84 14.20
CA ARG A 21 1.98 -0.87 14.96
C ARG A 21 1.84 0.55 14.38
N HIS A 22 1.89 0.69 13.06
CA HIS A 22 1.80 1.98 12.39
C HIS A 22 0.43 2.64 12.59
N TYR A 23 -0.64 1.96 12.21
CA TYR A 23 -1.99 2.52 12.31
C TYR A 23 -2.55 2.46 13.74
N GLY A 24 -2.14 1.50 14.54
CA GLY A 24 -2.52 1.40 15.95
C GLY A 24 -2.00 2.55 16.80
N LYS A 25 -0.80 3.05 16.50
CA LYS A 25 -0.23 4.26 17.12
C LYS A 25 -1.06 5.51 16.82
N GLU A 26 -1.60 5.62 15.61
CA GLU A 26 -2.36 6.79 15.16
C GLU A 26 -3.82 6.77 15.65
N PHE A 27 -4.46 5.61 15.64
CA PHE A 27 -5.92 5.50 15.85
C PHE A 27 -6.36 4.60 17.00
N GLY A 28 -5.46 3.77 17.53
CA GLY A 28 -5.74 2.72 18.49
C GLY A 28 -6.17 1.41 17.82
N GLU A 29 -5.73 0.27 18.36
CA GLU A 29 -5.94 -1.06 17.78
C GLU A 29 -7.41 -1.42 17.58
N ARG A 30 -8.31 -0.98 18.48
CA ARG A 30 -9.77 -1.20 18.40
C ARG A 30 -10.42 -0.63 17.14
N HIS A 31 -9.76 0.26 16.43
CA HIS A 31 -10.23 0.87 15.19
C HIS A 31 -9.59 0.25 13.94
N LEU A 32 -8.77 -0.78 14.13
CA LEU A 32 -8.17 -1.56 13.04
C LEU A 32 -9.02 -2.78 12.73
N TYR A 33 -9.20 -3.06 11.44
CA TYR A 33 -9.97 -4.17 10.91
C TYR A 33 -9.12 -5.00 9.96
N VAL A 34 -8.86 -6.23 10.34
CA VAL A 34 -8.11 -7.20 9.53
C VAL A 34 -9.08 -8.21 8.94
N VAL A 35 -9.27 -8.16 7.63
CA VAL A 35 -10.04 -9.18 6.90
C VAL A 35 -9.11 -10.33 6.58
N ASP A 36 -9.26 -11.44 7.30
CA ASP A 36 -8.42 -12.63 7.17
C ASP A 36 -9.07 -13.67 6.24
N ARG A 37 -8.41 -13.92 5.11
CA ARG A 37 -8.81 -14.94 4.12
C ARG A 37 -8.31 -16.34 4.48
N GLY A 38 -8.40 -16.72 5.75
CA GLY A 38 -8.04 -18.05 6.22
C GLY A 38 -6.53 -18.28 6.29
N SER A 39 -5.79 -17.34 6.91
CA SER A 39 -4.37 -17.51 7.24
C SER A 39 -4.14 -18.76 8.10
N ASP A 40 -3.11 -19.52 7.80
CA ASP A 40 -2.71 -20.74 8.47
C ASP A 40 -1.28 -20.69 9.06
N ASP A 41 -0.60 -19.56 8.91
CA ASP A 41 0.75 -19.29 9.46
C ASP A 41 0.74 -18.69 10.89
N GLY A 42 -0.44 -18.47 11.47
CA GLY A 42 -0.61 -17.87 12.78
C GLY A 42 -0.53 -16.33 12.81
N SER A 43 -0.31 -15.67 11.69
CA SER A 43 -0.14 -14.21 11.61
C SER A 43 -1.37 -13.42 12.09
N THR A 44 -2.55 -14.01 12.07
CA THR A 44 -3.80 -13.38 12.53
C THR A 44 -4.25 -13.84 13.93
N ASN A 45 -3.40 -14.58 14.66
CA ASN A 45 -3.71 -15.04 16.00
C ASN A 45 -3.28 -13.99 17.06
N ASN A 46 -4.12 -13.78 18.06
CA ASN A 46 -3.80 -12.94 19.24
C ASN A 46 -3.33 -11.51 18.90
N LEU A 47 -4.07 -10.83 18.05
CA LEU A 47 -3.78 -9.45 17.60
C LEU A 47 -4.25 -8.35 18.59
N GLY A 48 -4.41 -8.66 19.89
CA GLY A 48 -4.84 -7.67 20.87
C GLY A 48 -6.29 -7.21 20.64
N ASP A 49 -6.50 -5.90 20.64
CA ASP A 49 -7.81 -5.26 20.46
C ASP A 49 -8.21 -5.10 18.96
N VAL A 50 -7.42 -5.63 18.03
CA VAL A 50 -7.69 -5.55 16.59
C VAL A 50 -8.92 -6.39 16.23
N ASN A 51 -9.81 -5.84 15.40
CA ASN A 51 -10.97 -6.56 14.91
C ASN A 51 -10.57 -7.50 13.77
N VAL A 52 -10.70 -8.81 13.95
CA VAL A 52 -10.41 -9.82 12.92
C VAL A 52 -11.72 -10.33 12.33
N VAL A 53 -11.92 -10.08 11.03
CA VAL A 53 -13.07 -10.55 10.24
C VAL A 53 -12.62 -11.74 9.40
N LYS A 54 -12.98 -12.95 9.77
CA LYS A 54 -12.61 -14.16 9.03
C LYS A 54 -13.54 -14.40 7.86
N VAL A 55 -12.96 -14.57 6.66
CA VAL A 55 -13.69 -14.96 5.45
C VAL A 55 -13.18 -16.31 4.95
N PRO A 56 -14.03 -17.15 4.31
CA PRO A 56 -13.63 -18.45 3.83
C PRO A 56 -12.50 -18.34 2.79
N ARG A 57 -11.48 -19.21 2.92
CA ARG A 57 -10.44 -19.36 1.89
C ARG A 57 -11.04 -20.02 0.65
N ARG A 58 -10.95 -19.29 -0.47
CA ARG A 58 -11.30 -19.77 -1.82
C ARG A 58 -10.14 -19.42 -2.76
N ASP A 59 -10.24 -19.83 -4.02
CA ASP A 59 -9.36 -19.32 -5.06
C ASP A 59 -9.38 -17.80 -5.03
N PHE A 60 -8.20 -17.18 -5.13
CA PHE A 60 -8.09 -15.74 -4.97
C PHE A 60 -8.68 -15.00 -6.15
N ASP A 61 -9.66 -14.18 -5.90
CA ASP A 61 -10.37 -13.40 -6.90
C ASP A 61 -10.31 -11.91 -6.56
N GLU A 62 -9.72 -11.12 -7.46
CA GLU A 62 -9.55 -9.67 -7.28
C GLU A 62 -10.89 -8.93 -7.29
N TYR A 63 -11.89 -9.38 -8.04
CA TYR A 63 -13.21 -8.76 -8.05
C TYR A 63 -13.94 -8.99 -6.75
N GLN A 64 -13.93 -10.23 -6.25
CA GLN A 64 -14.54 -10.56 -4.95
C GLN A 64 -13.86 -9.80 -3.81
N LYS A 65 -12.52 -9.70 -3.83
CA LYS A 65 -11.77 -8.90 -2.86
C LYS A 65 -12.23 -7.44 -2.88
N THR A 66 -12.19 -6.81 -4.04
CA THR A 66 -12.49 -5.36 -4.15
C THR A 66 -13.96 -5.05 -3.89
N ASP A 67 -14.89 -5.91 -4.28
CA ASP A 67 -16.31 -5.76 -3.98
C ASP A 67 -16.57 -5.87 -2.46
N PHE A 68 -16.04 -6.93 -1.83
CA PHE A 68 -16.15 -7.10 -0.38
C PHE A 68 -15.58 -5.89 0.37
N MET A 69 -14.37 -5.45 0.01
CA MET A 69 -13.70 -4.35 0.68
C MET A 69 -14.42 -3.02 0.46
N SER A 70 -14.99 -2.78 -0.73
CA SER A 70 -15.80 -1.59 -1.04
C SER A 70 -17.09 -1.55 -0.19
N ASN A 71 -17.75 -2.69 -0.04
CA ASN A 71 -18.96 -2.80 0.78
C ASN A 71 -18.66 -2.66 2.29
N PHE A 72 -17.54 -3.26 2.74
CA PHE A 72 -17.11 -3.15 4.13
C PHE A 72 -16.70 -1.73 4.49
N HIS A 73 -15.95 -1.06 3.63
CA HIS A 73 -15.63 0.36 3.73
C HIS A 73 -16.91 1.22 3.88
N ARG A 74 -17.88 1.03 2.98
CA ARG A 74 -19.15 1.75 3.04
C ARG A 74 -19.90 1.51 4.35
N SER A 75 -19.89 0.28 4.86
CA SER A 75 -20.53 -0.08 6.11
C SER A 75 -19.89 0.60 7.32
N LEU A 76 -18.56 0.71 7.35
CA LEU A 76 -17.84 1.40 8.42
C LEU A 76 -18.06 2.91 8.42
N LEU A 77 -18.30 3.53 7.28
CA LEU A 77 -18.64 4.97 7.19
C LEU A 77 -19.98 5.32 7.89
N ASN A 78 -20.81 4.34 8.29
CA ASN A 78 -21.98 4.62 9.15
C ASN A 78 -21.57 4.87 10.61
N PHE A 79 -20.34 4.52 11.02
CA PHE A 79 -19.88 4.59 12.40
C PHE A 79 -18.59 5.42 12.57
N TYR A 80 -17.88 5.70 11.47
CA TYR A 80 -16.63 6.43 11.44
C TYR A 80 -16.72 7.62 10.48
N ASP A 81 -16.07 8.72 10.86
CA ASP A 81 -15.99 9.93 10.02
C ASP A 81 -15.07 9.72 8.82
N THR A 82 -14.03 8.87 8.99
CA THR A 82 -13.03 8.58 7.97
C THR A 82 -12.74 7.08 7.96
N VAL A 83 -12.59 6.50 6.78
CA VAL A 83 -12.13 5.11 6.61
C VAL A 83 -10.92 5.08 5.69
N ILE A 84 -9.88 4.39 6.13
CA ILE A 84 -8.67 4.11 5.37
C ILE A 84 -8.70 2.64 4.96
N ILE A 85 -8.36 2.36 3.69
CA ILE A 85 -8.22 1.01 3.15
C ILE A 85 -6.83 0.87 2.53
N THR A 86 -6.06 -0.12 3.00
CA THR A 86 -4.70 -0.37 2.48
C THR A 86 -4.45 -1.88 2.41
N ASP A 87 -3.58 -2.31 1.50
CA ASP A 87 -2.92 -3.61 1.68
C ASP A 87 -1.98 -3.52 2.90
N CYS A 88 -1.65 -4.64 3.56
CA CYS A 88 -0.90 -4.58 4.83
C CYS A 88 0.59 -4.19 4.67
N ASP A 89 1.07 -4.13 3.45
CA ASP A 89 2.38 -3.61 3.08
C ASP A 89 2.35 -2.15 2.56
N GLU A 90 1.23 -1.45 2.78
CA GLU A 90 0.99 -0.06 2.37
C GLU A 90 0.78 0.84 3.60
N LEU A 91 1.71 1.75 3.83
CA LEU A 91 1.72 2.63 5.01
C LEU A 91 1.57 4.10 4.57
N LEU A 92 0.43 4.71 4.95
CA LEU A 92 0.19 6.13 4.70
C LEU A 92 0.98 6.99 5.69
N VAL A 93 1.70 7.96 5.16
CA VAL A 93 2.49 8.92 5.94
C VAL A 93 2.26 10.31 5.36
N PRO A 94 1.78 11.28 6.13
CA PRO A 94 1.70 12.65 5.69
C PRO A 94 3.07 13.31 5.69
N GLU A 95 3.22 14.48 5.06
CA GLU A 95 4.44 15.27 5.05
C GLU A 95 4.86 15.65 6.49
N PRO A 96 5.97 15.09 7.04
CA PRO A 96 6.30 15.27 8.45
C PRO A 96 6.69 16.71 8.83
N SER A 97 7.01 17.55 7.85
CA SER A 97 7.26 18.98 8.10
C SER A 97 5.99 19.79 8.35
N LYS A 98 4.81 19.23 8.03
CA LYS A 98 3.51 19.90 8.15
C LYS A 98 2.59 19.27 9.19
N PHE A 99 2.72 17.95 9.35
CA PHE A 99 1.81 17.14 10.20
C PHE A 99 2.60 16.27 11.15
N SER A 100 2.13 16.15 12.38
CA SER A 100 2.76 15.32 13.41
C SER A 100 2.47 13.81 13.24
N GLY A 101 1.49 13.44 12.42
CA GLY A 101 1.08 12.08 12.11
C GLY A 101 -0.17 12.06 11.23
N LEU A 102 -0.64 10.86 10.93
CA LEU A 102 -1.79 10.67 10.04
C LEU A 102 -3.10 11.17 10.67
N HIS A 103 -3.24 11.03 11.99
CA HIS A 103 -4.38 11.59 12.72
C HIS A 103 -4.43 13.12 12.59
N ASP A 104 -3.31 13.81 12.77
CA ASP A 104 -3.20 15.27 12.65
C ASP A 104 -3.49 15.74 11.20
N TYR A 105 -3.04 14.98 10.20
CA TYR A 105 -3.37 15.24 8.79
C TYR A 105 -4.89 15.16 8.55
N ILE A 106 -5.56 14.13 9.05
CA ILE A 106 -7.00 13.94 8.89
C ILE A 106 -7.78 15.08 9.54
N GLU A 107 -7.36 15.55 10.71
CA GLU A 107 -8.06 16.62 11.42
C GLU A 107 -7.89 17.99 10.77
N LYS A 108 -6.71 18.27 10.18
CA LYS A 108 -6.39 19.57 9.59
C LYS A 108 -6.75 19.68 8.12
N SER A 109 -6.91 18.57 7.42
CA SER A 109 -7.14 18.59 5.97
C SER A 109 -8.64 18.55 5.64
N ASP A 110 -9.04 19.40 4.71
CA ASP A 110 -10.40 19.44 4.17
C ASP A 110 -10.47 18.58 2.90
N PHE A 111 -10.90 17.33 3.04
CA PHE A 111 -11.11 16.41 1.94
C PHE A 111 -12.35 15.53 2.17
N ASP A 112 -13.05 15.20 1.10
CA ASP A 112 -13.99 14.07 1.09
C ASP A 112 -13.23 12.75 0.89
N TYR A 113 -12.17 12.79 0.09
CA TYR A 113 -11.26 11.67 -0.19
C TYR A 113 -9.96 12.19 -0.80
N ALA A 114 -8.88 11.41 -0.71
CA ALA A 114 -7.59 11.74 -1.29
C ALA A 114 -6.89 10.52 -1.90
N ASN A 115 -6.17 10.77 -3.00
CA ASN A 115 -5.18 9.85 -3.54
C ASN A 115 -3.80 10.22 -2.99
N CYS A 116 -3.07 9.23 -2.50
CA CYS A 116 -1.68 9.38 -2.05
C CYS A 116 -0.70 9.41 -3.22
N LEU A 117 0.55 9.82 -2.94
CA LEU A 117 1.70 9.61 -3.81
C LEU A 117 2.42 8.33 -3.38
N GLY A 118 2.48 7.34 -4.27
CA GLY A 118 2.99 6.00 -3.96
C GLY A 118 4.50 5.88 -4.15
N ILE A 119 5.19 5.39 -3.13
CA ILE A 119 6.64 5.19 -3.10
C ILE A 119 6.96 3.75 -2.72
N ASN A 120 7.48 2.94 -3.63
CA ASN A 120 8.08 1.66 -3.26
C ASN A 120 9.35 1.90 -2.46
N VAL A 121 9.43 1.33 -1.26
CA VAL A 121 10.65 1.33 -0.44
C VAL A 121 11.59 0.26 -0.98
N LEU A 122 12.81 0.64 -1.33
CA LEU A 122 13.77 -0.26 -1.98
C LEU A 122 14.87 -0.70 -1.01
N HIS A 123 15.24 -1.97 -1.11
CA HIS A 123 16.45 -2.52 -0.48
C HIS A 123 17.57 -2.63 -1.51
N LEU A 124 18.59 -1.80 -1.40
CA LEU A 124 19.81 -1.96 -2.17
C LEU A 124 20.68 -3.05 -1.53
N ILE A 125 20.48 -4.28 -1.96
CA ILE A 125 21.17 -5.45 -1.39
C ILE A 125 22.71 -5.42 -1.50
N THR A 126 23.26 -4.52 -2.30
CA THR A 126 24.71 -4.30 -2.44
C THR A 126 25.26 -3.28 -1.43
N GLU A 127 24.42 -2.49 -0.77
CA GLU A 127 24.84 -1.37 0.09
C GLU A 127 24.18 -1.37 1.46
N GLU A 128 22.98 -1.96 1.59
CA GLU A 128 22.18 -1.90 2.79
C GLU A 128 22.09 -3.28 3.46
N MET A 129 22.12 -3.28 4.77
CA MET A 129 21.96 -4.50 5.57
C MET A 129 20.51 -5.00 5.55
N PRO A 130 20.28 -6.30 5.80
CA PRO A 130 18.94 -6.80 6.08
C PRO A 130 18.26 -5.96 7.16
N ILE A 131 16.91 -5.85 7.06
CA ILE A 131 16.15 -4.98 7.95
C ILE A 131 16.12 -5.55 9.38
N ASP A 132 16.29 -4.69 10.35
CA ASP A 132 16.08 -4.96 11.77
C ASP A 132 14.67 -4.43 12.14
N LEU A 133 13.70 -5.32 12.30
CA LEU A 133 12.30 -4.97 12.60
C LEU A 133 12.10 -4.33 13.97
N THR A 134 13.12 -4.31 14.84
CA THR A 134 13.09 -3.62 16.14
C THR A 134 13.37 -2.12 16.02
N LYS A 135 13.83 -1.66 14.87
CA LYS A 135 14.13 -0.26 14.54
C LYS A 135 13.15 0.31 13.52
N PRO A 136 13.02 1.63 13.44
CA PRO A 136 12.24 2.25 12.37
C PRO A 136 12.74 1.81 10.99
N ILE A 137 11.86 1.29 10.15
CA ILE A 137 12.18 0.77 8.82
C ILE A 137 12.81 1.86 7.95
N MET A 138 12.21 3.06 7.97
CA MET A 138 12.66 4.19 7.15
C MET A 138 14.04 4.73 7.58
N SER A 139 14.53 4.39 8.76
CA SER A 139 15.89 4.73 9.18
C SER A 139 16.97 3.84 8.53
N GLN A 140 16.56 2.73 7.92
CA GLN A 140 17.42 1.68 7.38
C GLN A 140 17.37 1.61 5.83
N ARG A 141 16.55 2.46 5.20
CA ARG A 141 16.37 2.51 3.74
C ARG A 141 16.54 3.95 3.23
N LYS A 142 17.34 4.09 2.18
CA LYS A 142 17.72 5.40 1.62
C LYS A 142 16.98 5.72 0.33
N TYR A 143 16.51 4.70 -0.38
CA TYR A 143 15.99 4.86 -1.72
C TYR A 143 14.56 4.37 -1.85
N GLY A 144 13.83 5.05 -2.70
CA GLY A 144 12.48 4.68 -3.09
C GLY A 144 12.27 4.88 -4.59
N MET A 145 11.19 4.30 -5.07
CA MET A 145 10.73 4.53 -6.43
C MET A 145 9.28 5.02 -6.37
N PHE A 146 9.06 6.27 -6.79
CA PHE A 146 7.71 6.70 -7.12
C PHE A 146 7.12 5.72 -8.13
N ASN A 147 5.89 5.30 -7.90
CA ASN A 147 5.25 4.30 -8.73
C ASN A 147 3.76 4.62 -8.86
N SER A 148 3.32 5.01 -10.04
CA SER A 148 1.94 5.46 -10.24
C SER A 148 0.88 4.42 -9.86
N PRO A 149 1.03 3.10 -10.06
CA PRO A 149 0.11 2.10 -9.52
C PRO A 149 -0.14 2.22 -8.01
N CYS A 150 0.79 2.76 -7.28
CA CYS A 150 0.70 2.96 -5.84
C CYS A 150 0.07 4.31 -5.44
N CYS A 151 -0.28 5.18 -6.41
CA CYS A 151 -0.97 6.45 -6.14
C CYS A 151 -2.48 6.24 -5.95
N LYS A 152 -2.83 5.33 -5.08
CA LYS A 152 -4.18 4.83 -4.86
C LYS A 152 -5.06 5.81 -4.09
N HIS A 153 -6.36 5.62 -4.22
CA HIS A 153 -7.38 6.25 -3.40
C HIS A 153 -7.58 5.43 -2.13
N LEU A 154 -6.90 5.80 -1.04
CA LEU A 154 -6.83 4.96 0.17
C LEU A 154 -7.55 5.54 1.38
N ILE A 155 -7.92 6.83 1.37
CA ILE A 155 -8.56 7.52 2.49
C ILE A 155 -9.80 8.25 2.03
N SER A 156 -10.93 8.08 2.73
CA SER A 156 -12.15 8.79 2.37
C SER A 156 -13.15 8.95 3.53
N ARG A 157 -13.99 9.98 3.42
CA ARG A 157 -15.15 10.29 4.25
C ARG A 157 -16.47 10.00 3.52
N VAL A 158 -16.38 9.56 2.28
CA VAL A 158 -17.54 9.24 1.43
C VAL A 158 -17.40 7.84 0.84
N PRO A 159 -18.50 7.17 0.49
CA PRO A 159 -18.42 5.86 -0.13
C PRO A 159 -17.62 5.85 -1.42
N VAL A 160 -16.71 4.90 -1.53
CA VAL A 160 -15.90 4.61 -2.71
C VAL A 160 -16.13 3.17 -3.13
N THR A 161 -16.16 2.92 -4.43
CA THR A 161 -16.15 1.59 -5.01
C THR A 161 -14.88 1.45 -5.84
N TRP A 162 -14.07 0.45 -5.51
CA TRP A 162 -12.82 0.17 -6.22
C TRP A 162 -12.99 -0.95 -7.23
N LEU A 163 -12.14 -0.91 -8.25
CA LEU A 163 -11.91 -2.02 -9.19
C LEU A 163 -10.66 -2.83 -8.76
N PRO A 164 -10.44 -4.02 -9.36
CA PRO A 164 -9.31 -4.89 -9.05
C PRO A 164 -7.96 -4.17 -8.88
N GLY A 165 -7.23 -4.53 -7.82
CA GLY A 165 -5.94 -3.92 -7.47
C GLY A 165 -6.03 -2.55 -6.81
N PHE A 166 -7.23 -1.98 -6.60
CA PHE A 166 -7.45 -0.64 -6.04
C PHE A 166 -6.82 0.51 -6.86
N HIS A 167 -6.46 0.25 -8.13
CA HIS A 167 -5.85 1.26 -9.01
C HIS A 167 -6.88 2.15 -9.71
N SER A 168 -8.15 1.78 -9.62
CA SER A 168 -9.29 2.49 -10.21
C SER A 168 -10.42 2.56 -9.22
N SER A 169 -11.23 3.61 -9.28
CA SER A 169 -12.43 3.76 -8.44
C SER A 169 -13.52 4.57 -9.16
N ASN A 170 -14.71 4.57 -8.59
CA ASN A 170 -15.84 5.38 -9.07
C ASN A 170 -15.72 6.88 -8.71
N ARG A 171 -14.54 7.33 -8.31
CA ARG A 171 -14.26 8.73 -7.95
C ARG A 171 -13.11 9.27 -8.80
N PRO A 172 -13.19 10.50 -9.33
CA PRO A 172 -12.07 11.13 -9.99
C PRO A 172 -10.90 11.29 -9.02
N PRO A 173 -9.64 11.05 -9.42
CA PRO A 173 -8.52 11.12 -8.49
C PRO A 173 -8.27 12.56 -8.01
N LYS A 174 -8.03 12.68 -6.70
CA LYS A 174 -7.61 13.92 -6.01
C LYS A 174 -6.25 13.66 -5.36
N PHE A 175 -5.17 13.82 -6.12
CA PHE A 175 -3.81 13.61 -5.62
C PHE A 175 -3.43 14.70 -4.62
N ASP A 176 -3.06 14.28 -3.41
CA ASP A 176 -2.56 15.16 -2.36
C ASP A 176 -1.02 15.06 -2.32
N ARG A 177 -0.35 16.20 -2.50
CA ARG A 177 1.12 16.30 -2.47
C ARG A 177 1.74 16.08 -1.09
N ASP A 178 0.92 16.17 -0.05
CA ASP A 178 1.33 16.05 1.34
C ASP A 178 0.97 14.68 1.94
N LEU A 179 0.41 13.75 1.15
CA LEU A 179 0.08 12.40 1.58
C LEU A 179 0.84 11.37 0.75
N PHE A 180 1.73 10.63 1.41
CA PHE A 180 2.52 9.58 0.78
C PHE A 180 2.04 8.20 1.23
N MET A 181 2.13 7.22 0.33
CA MET A 181 2.01 5.81 0.67
C MET A 181 3.36 5.13 0.43
N PHE A 182 3.97 4.66 1.50
CA PHE A 182 5.18 3.84 1.42
C PHE A 182 4.80 2.37 1.30
N HIS A 183 5.16 1.76 0.17
CA HIS A 183 4.89 0.37 -0.12
C HIS A 183 6.11 -0.47 0.26
N THR A 184 5.98 -1.32 1.28
CA THR A 184 7.07 -2.05 1.90
C THR A 184 7.37 -3.41 1.25
N LYS A 185 6.69 -3.76 0.16
CA LYS A 185 6.85 -5.03 -0.57
C LYS A 185 8.30 -5.40 -0.88
N THR A 186 9.14 -4.41 -1.19
CA THR A 186 10.54 -4.58 -1.57
C THR A 186 11.53 -3.98 -0.57
N MET A 187 11.06 -3.71 0.64
CA MET A 187 11.85 -3.09 1.70
C MET A 187 13.00 -3.96 2.22
N ASP A 188 12.93 -5.27 2.06
CA ASP A 188 13.97 -6.21 2.45
C ASP A 188 13.94 -7.47 1.59
N TYR A 189 15.10 -7.95 1.17
CA TYR A 189 15.23 -9.10 0.27
C TYR A 189 14.63 -10.37 0.86
N ALA A 190 15.00 -10.72 2.10
CA ALA A 190 14.57 -11.97 2.71
C ALA A 190 13.06 -12.01 2.95
N THR A 191 12.49 -10.93 3.47
CA THR A 191 11.04 -10.82 3.71
C THR A 191 10.25 -10.80 2.41
N SER A 192 10.77 -10.12 1.37
CA SER A 192 10.15 -10.08 0.05
C SER A 192 10.15 -11.46 -0.63
N MET A 193 11.24 -12.22 -0.50
CA MET A 193 11.32 -13.59 -1.02
C MET A 193 10.37 -14.53 -0.31
N HIS A 194 10.24 -14.40 1.01
CA HIS A 194 9.25 -15.15 1.79
C HIS A 194 7.82 -14.83 1.30
N ARG A 195 7.48 -13.56 1.19
CA ARG A 195 6.17 -13.13 0.69
C ARG A 195 5.90 -13.57 -0.75
N GLN A 196 6.90 -13.52 -1.62
CA GLN A 196 6.78 -13.98 -3.01
C GLN A 196 6.48 -15.49 -3.09
N ARG A 197 7.00 -16.30 -2.17
CA ARG A 197 6.63 -17.73 -2.06
C ARG A 197 5.13 -17.88 -1.81
N VAL A 198 4.59 -17.18 -0.82
CA VAL A 198 3.14 -17.20 -0.52
C VAL A 198 2.31 -16.77 -1.72
N ASN A 199 2.78 -15.76 -2.47
CA ASN A 199 2.10 -15.28 -3.67
C ASN A 199 2.07 -16.32 -4.79
N ILE A 200 3.20 -17.00 -5.05
CA ILE A 200 3.31 -18.06 -6.07
C ILE A 200 2.41 -19.26 -5.72
N ASP A 201 2.35 -19.63 -4.43
CA ASP A 201 1.57 -20.75 -3.93
C ASP A 201 0.06 -20.42 -3.82
N THR A 202 -0.32 -19.16 -4.04
CA THR A 202 -1.74 -18.74 -4.04
C THR A 202 -2.45 -19.23 -5.29
N VAL A 203 -3.54 -19.99 -5.11
CA VAL A 203 -4.41 -20.39 -6.22
C VAL A 203 -5.32 -19.23 -6.60
N TRP A 204 -5.34 -18.88 -7.88
CA TRP A 204 -6.11 -17.79 -8.44
C TRP A 204 -7.37 -18.27 -9.14
N SER A 205 -8.46 -17.49 -9.09
CA SER A 205 -9.68 -17.76 -9.82
C SER A 205 -9.45 -17.74 -11.33
N ALA A 206 -10.24 -18.52 -12.06
CA ALA A 206 -10.17 -18.57 -13.52
C ALA A 206 -10.41 -17.16 -14.14
N GLU A 207 -11.34 -16.38 -13.58
CA GLU A 207 -11.63 -15.03 -14.04
C GLU A 207 -10.44 -14.08 -13.88
N SER A 208 -9.80 -14.09 -12.70
CA SER A 208 -8.60 -13.27 -12.46
C SER A 208 -7.43 -13.65 -13.37
N LEU A 209 -7.29 -14.95 -13.69
CA LEU A 209 -6.26 -15.44 -14.63
C LEU A 209 -6.54 -15.03 -16.07
N GLU A 210 -7.77 -15.19 -16.55
CA GLU A 210 -8.20 -14.79 -17.90
C GLU A 210 -7.98 -13.29 -18.13
N LYS A 211 -8.31 -12.47 -17.15
CA LYS A 211 -8.12 -11.01 -17.19
C LYS A 211 -6.71 -10.56 -16.84
N ARG A 212 -5.78 -11.48 -16.59
CA ARG A 212 -4.37 -11.24 -16.26
C ARG A 212 -4.17 -10.32 -15.04
N LEU A 213 -5.12 -10.33 -14.10
CA LEU A 213 -5.03 -9.54 -12.87
C LEU A 213 -3.90 -10.04 -11.98
N GLY A 214 -3.24 -9.12 -11.28
CA GLY A 214 -2.18 -9.42 -10.31
C GLY A 214 -0.98 -10.21 -10.90
N GLY A 215 -0.64 -10.02 -12.18
CA GLY A 215 0.42 -10.77 -12.85
C GLY A 215 1.76 -10.74 -12.12
N HIS A 216 2.10 -9.60 -11.51
CA HIS A 216 3.34 -9.40 -10.76
C HIS A 216 3.43 -10.24 -9.45
N HIS A 217 2.31 -10.72 -8.92
CA HIS A 217 2.31 -11.66 -7.79
C HIS A 217 2.73 -13.08 -8.20
N ARG A 218 2.64 -13.41 -9.48
CA ARG A 218 2.97 -14.72 -10.04
C ARG A 218 4.33 -14.79 -10.72
N PHE A 219 5.17 -13.76 -10.59
CA PHE A 219 6.54 -13.83 -11.06
C PHE A 219 7.27 -14.99 -10.38
N ASP A 220 8.00 -15.77 -11.15
CA ASP A 220 8.95 -16.71 -10.58
C ASP A 220 10.08 -15.97 -9.85
N PHE A 221 10.85 -16.66 -9.03
CA PHE A 221 11.89 -16.03 -8.24
C PHE A 221 12.96 -15.30 -9.07
N PRO A 222 13.50 -15.85 -10.17
CA PRO A 222 14.45 -15.15 -11.01
C PRO A 222 13.91 -13.82 -11.54
N LEU A 223 12.70 -13.82 -12.08
CA LEU A 223 12.05 -12.60 -12.60
C LEU A 223 11.76 -11.61 -11.48
N PHE A 224 11.25 -12.09 -10.32
CA PHE A 224 10.99 -11.25 -9.16
C PHE A 224 12.27 -10.56 -8.65
N VAL A 225 13.37 -11.31 -8.47
CA VAL A 225 14.66 -10.75 -8.05
C VAL A 225 15.17 -9.74 -9.06
N HIS A 226 15.12 -10.08 -10.35
CA HIS A 226 15.55 -9.17 -11.40
C HIS A 226 14.79 -7.84 -11.35
N GLN A 227 13.45 -7.89 -11.36
CA GLN A 227 12.62 -6.68 -11.44
C GLN A 227 12.64 -5.84 -10.16
N CYS A 228 12.65 -6.50 -8.99
CA CYS A 228 12.48 -5.82 -7.71
C CYS A 228 13.80 -5.39 -7.04
N PHE A 229 14.92 -6.02 -7.38
CA PHE A 229 16.21 -5.76 -6.73
C PHE A 229 17.32 -5.40 -7.71
N LEU A 230 17.48 -6.09 -8.84
CA LEU A 230 18.60 -5.84 -9.75
C LEU A 230 18.35 -4.61 -10.64
N VAL A 231 17.16 -4.46 -11.20
CA VAL A 231 16.81 -3.28 -12.00
C VAL A 231 16.93 -1.98 -11.19
N PRO A 232 16.43 -1.86 -9.94
CA PRO A 232 16.64 -0.69 -9.11
C PRO A 232 18.12 -0.36 -8.86
N ILE A 233 18.96 -1.36 -8.59
CA ILE A 233 20.41 -1.16 -8.40
C ILE A 233 21.04 -0.58 -9.67
N ASP A 234 20.73 -1.13 -10.83
CA ASP A 234 21.25 -0.63 -12.12
C ASP A 234 20.85 0.83 -12.37
N LEU A 235 19.57 1.17 -12.11
CA LEU A 235 19.07 2.54 -12.24
C LEU A 235 19.79 3.52 -11.30
N ILE A 236 20.00 3.14 -10.05
CA ILE A 236 20.69 3.97 -9.07
C ILE A 236 22.16 4.15 -9.46
N ASN A 237 22.85 3.08 -9.89
CA ASN A 237 24.25 3.14 -10.34
C ASN A 237 24.44 4.02 -11.57
N ARG A 238 23.45 4.15 -12.42
CA ARG A 238 23.44 5.10 -13.57
C ARG A 238 23.16 6.55 -13.16
N LYS A 239 23.09 6.87 -11.87
CA LYS A 239 22.78 8.20 -11.33
C LYS A 239 21.42 8.74 -11.78
N MET A 240 20.44 7.87 -11.92
CA MET A 240 19.06 8.24 -12.25
C MET A 240 18.21 8.59 -11.02
N VAL A 241 18.86 8.88 -9.90
CA VAL A 241 18.17 9.28 -8.65
C VAL A 241 17.88 10.77 -8.69
N SER A 242 16.63 11.11 -8.49
CA SER A 242 16.12 12.48 -8.48
C SER A 242 15.81 12.95 -7.05
N ASP A 243 15.53 14.24 -6.92
CA ASP A 243 15.00 14.80 -5.70
C ASP A 243 13.59 14.28 -5.41
N PHE A 244 13.17 14.35 -4.15
CA PHE A 244 11.84 13.94 -3.67
C PHE A 244 10.81 15.05 -3.99
N ASP A 245 10.64 15.31 -5.27
CA ASP A 245 9.69 16.25 -5.86
C ASP A 245 8.89 15.49 -6.94
N PHE A 246 7.58 15.65 -6.94
CA PHE A 246 6.66 14.91 -7.79
C PHE A 246 5.70 15.79 -8.57
N ASP A 247 5.99 17.08 -8.74
CA ASP A 247 5.10 18.01 -9.44
C ASP A 247 4.87 17.60 -10.91
N GLU A 248 5.92 17.15 -11.59
CA GLU A 248 5.81 16.59 -12.93
C GLU A 248 4.95 15.33 -12.96
N GLN A 249 5.23 14.39 -12.03
CA GLN A 249 4.48 13.12 -11.96
C GLN A 249 3.01 13.36 -11.60
N MET A 250 2.71 14.32 -10.73
CA MET A 250 1.33 14.70 -10.41
C MET A 250 0.60 15.30 -11.61
N THR A 251 1.29 16.09 -12.42
CA THR A 251 0.74 16.62 -13.67
C THR A 251 0.41 15.48 -14.62
N MET A 252 1.36 14.57 -14.86
CA MET A 252 1.16 13.40 -15.73
C MET A 252 0.06 12.46 -15.20
N LEU A 253 -0.04 12.25 -13.88
CA LEU A 253 -1.11 11.47 -13.26
C LEU A 253 -2.49 12.06 -13.62
N LYS A 254 -2.66 13.37 -13.50
CA LYS A 254 -3.92 14.07 -13.83
C LYS A 254 -4.26 13.99 -15.31
N GLU A 255 -3.28 14.28 -16.18
CA GLU A 255 -3.46 14.31 -17.64
C GLU A 255 -3.72 12.93 -18.22
N GLN A 256 -3.11 11.88 -17.69
CA GLN A 256 -3.22 10.51 -18.20
C GLN A 256 -4.29 9.67 -17.49
N THR A 257 -4.97 10.22 -16.50
CA THR A 257 -6.12 9.53 -15.88
C THR A 257 -7.22 9.34 -16.91
N GLN A 258 -7.73 8.13 -17.02
CA GLN A 258 -8.80 7.77 -17.94
C GLN A 258 -10.12 7.61 -17.20
N GLU A 259 -11.19 8.10 -17.81
CA GLU A 259 -12.56 7.87 -17.37
C GLU A 259 -13.23 6.88 -18.33
N GLY A 260 -13.89 5.87 -17.77
CA GLY A 260 -14.63 4.89 -18.55
C GLY A 260 -15.66 4.14 -17.71
N GLY A 261 -16.91 4.07 -18.17
CA GLY A 261 -17.98 3.36 -17.47
C GLY A 261 -18.26 3.87 -16.04
N GLY A 262 -18.06 5.17 -15.78
CA GLY A 262 -18.24 5.77 -14.45
C GLY A 262 -17.11 5.46 -13.46
N ASN A 263 -15.97 4.96 -13.94
CA ASN A 263 -14.77 4.70 -13.16
C ASN A 263 -13.59 5.49 -13.71
N TYR A 264 -12.64 5.79 -12.82
CA TYR A 264 -11.42 6.54 -13.13
C TYR A 264 -10.22 5.64 -12.88
N SER A 265 -9.37 5.49 -13.88
CA SER A 265 -8.16 4.67 -13.84
C SER A 265 -6.92 5.54 -13.95
N ILE A 266 -6.01 5.43 -13.00
CA ILE A 266 -4.72 6.13 -13.01
C ILE A 266 -3.75 5.44 -13.97
N PRO A 267 -2.76 6.18 -14.55
CA PRO A 267 -1.73 5.55 -15.40
C PRO A 267 -0.88 4.58 -14.59
N MET A 268 -0.49 3.45 -15.22
CA MET A 268 0.20 2.35 -14.55
C MET A 268 1.71 2.29 -14.83
N ASN A 269 2.26 3.27 -15.54
CA ASN A 269 3.61 3.21 -16.11
C ASN A 269 4.54 4.37 -15.71
N LEU A 270 4.11 5.27 -14.81
CA LEU A 270 4.96 6.36 -14.34
C LEU A 270 5.80 5.89 -13.17
N SER A 271 7.10 6.12 -13.27
CA SER A 271 8.05 5.82 -12.18
C SER A 271 9.18 6.85 -12.12
N LYS A 272 9.74 7.05 -10.94
CA LYS A 272 10.88 7.94 -10.70
C LYS A 272 11.68 7.44 -9.52
N MET A 273 12.98 7.21 -9.72
CA MET A 273 13.89 6.84 -8.64
C MET A 273 14.20 8.06 -7.79
N VAL A 274 14.05 7.94 -6.47
CA VAL A 274 14.25 9.05 -5.53
C VAL A 274 15.07 8.63 -4.32
N ARG A 275 15.74 9.60 -3.73
CA ARG A 275 16.29 9.45 -2.38
C ARG A 275 15.22 9.85 -1.38
N ILE A 276 14.92 8.98 -0.41
CA ILE A 276 13.96 9.24 0.66
C ILE A 276 14.58 10.26 1.63
N PRO A 277 13.93 11.41 1.88
CA PRO A 277 14.45 12.43 2.77
C PRO A 277 14.49 12.00 4.24
N GLU A 278 15.48 12.51 4.98
CA GLU A 278 15.68 12.24 6.41
C GLU A 278 14.45 12.54 7.30
N ARG A 279 13.58 13.47 6.88
CA ARG A 279 12.35 13.80 7.63
C ARG A 279 11.38 12.62 7.76
N PHE A 280 11.48 11.60 6.89
CA PHE A 280 10.67 10.37 6.96
C PHE A 280 11.30 9.28 7.82
N ARG A 281 12.52 9.47 8.34
CA ARG A 281 13.33 8.45 9.00
C ARG A 281 12.61 7.73 10.15
N ASN A 282 11.72 8.42 10.86
CA ASN A 282 11.03 7.90 12.04
C ASN A 282 9.54 7.64 11.79
N SER A 283 9.10 7.57 10.54
CA SER A 283 7.67 7.45 10.21
C SER A 283 7.08 6.10 10.62
N PHE A 284 7.83 5.00 10.49
CA PHE A 284 7.40 3.65 10.91
C PHE A 284 8.58 2.70 11.04
#